data_1f0579e163d0713fbe201775f213bf31
#
_entry.id   1f0579e163d0713fbe201775f213bf31
#
_cell.length_a   1.000
_cell.length_b   1.000
_cell.length_c   1.000
_cell.angle_alpha   90.00
_cell.angle_beta   90.00
_cell.angle_gamma   90.00
#
_symmetry.space_group_name_H-M   'P 1'
#
loop_
_entity.id
_entity.type
_entity.pdbx_description
1 polymer ?
#
loop_
_entity_poly.entity_id
_entity_poly.type
_entity_poly.pdbx_seq_one_letter_code
_entity_poly.pdbx_strand_id
1 'polypeptide(L)'
;MSDMHLRLEDAVKWIKGARTIGDASVCIERVHTDSRSVEVGDLFIALQGERFDAHDFLEQVSQSGVSAAMVATGKADLHLSCIEVPDTRLGLGQLAKGWRSQMHIPVIAVTGSNGKTTVTQMLASILRCTFGDGALATQGNLNNEIGVPQTVLRLRKFHRAAVIELGMNHPGEIAWLAEIAQPTVGLVINAQREHQEFMASVEAVAQENGAVITALPANGVAVFPADDEYTPLWKKLVGARACLTFSMQASQQNTKIAEVTLVHADWVGDHWLVDIKTPQGNLKTKLHCAGRHNVSNALAATAAALAAGIDLQNIAQGLEKFESVKGRSRAYVVNIASKKVTVVDD
;
A
#
# COMPACT_ATOMS: atom_id res chain seq x y z
N MET A 1 21.94 0.35 -5.21
CA MET A 1 22.33 -0.91 -5.86
C MET A 1 21.06 -1.66 -6.21
N SER A 2 20.92 -2.02 -7.49
CA SER A 2 19.77 -2.80 -7.95
C SER A 2 20.06 -4.27 -7.63
N ASP A 3 19.24 -4.91 -6.79
CA ASP A 3 19.40 -6.31 -6.43
C ASP A 3 18.27 -7.18 -7.01
N MET A 4 17.62 -6.69 -8.08
CA MET A 4 16.59 -7.46 -8.78
C MET A 4 17.23 -8.35 -9.87
N HIS A 5 18.10 -9.25 -9.57
CA HIS A 5 18.65 -10.14 -10.59
C HIS A 5 17.60 -11.17 -11.04
N LEU A 6 16.68 -10.74 -11.92
CA LEU A 6 15.64 -11.58 -12.49
C LEU A 6 15.96 -11.89 -13.95
N ARG A 7 16.07 -13.19 -14.31
CA ARG A 7 16.22 -13.58 -15.70
C ARG A 7 14.89 -13.48 -16.45
N LEU A 8 14.95 -13.11 -17.73
CA LEU A 8 13.78 -13.02 -18.57
C LEU A 8 13.03 -14.36 -18.65
N GLU A 9 13.75 -15.47 -18.74
CA GLU A 9 13.19 -16.83 -18.75
C GLU A 9 12.43 -17.21 -17.48
N ASP A 10 12.79 -16.61 -16.32
CA ASP A 10 12.07 -16.83 -15.06
C ASP A 10 10.85 -15.91 -14.95
N ALA A 11 10.97 -14.68 -15.41
CA ALA A 11 9.85 -13.72 -15.46
C ALA A 11 8.68 -14.26 -16.30
N VAL A 12 8.95 -14.84 -17.45
CA VAL A 12 7.95 -15.42 -18.36
C VAL A 12 7.13 -16.52 -17.68
N LYS A 13 7.72 -17.34 -16.81
CA LYS A 13 7.03 -18.44 -16.10
C LYS A 13 5.90 -17.95 -15.18
N TRP A 14 5.95 -16.71 -14.74
CA TRP A 14 4.93 -16.12 -13.86
C TRP A 14 3.75 -15.51 -14.61
N ILE A 15 3.86 -15.37 -15.94
CA ILE A 15 2.89 -14.63 -16.74
C ILE A 15 2.14 -15.59 -17.66
N LYS A 16 0.84 -15.69 -17.46
CA LYS A 16 -0.01 -16.60 -18.24
C LYS A 16 -0.05 -16.19 -19.72
N GLY A 17 0.27 -17.13 -20.60
CA GLY A 17 0.26 -16.91 -22.05
C GLY A 17 1.45 -16.10 -22.57
N ALA A 18 2.45 -15.82 -21.70
CA ALA A 18 3.67 -15.15 -22.13
C ALA A 18 4.59 -16.07 -22.93
N ARG A 19 5.35 -15.46 -23.85
CA ARG A 19 6.46 -16.11 -24.54
C ARG A 19 7.64 -15.16 -24.65
N THR A 20 8.85 -15.73 -24.67
CA THR A 20 10.08 -14.97 -24.92
C THR A 20 10.33 -14.84 -26.42
N ILE A 21 10.74 -13.65 -26.86
CA ILE A 21 11.28 -13.36 -28.19
C ILE A 21 12.69 -12.82 -27.98
N GLY A 22 13.68 -13.35 -28.70
CA GLY A 22 15.09 -13.01 -28.52
C GLY A 22 15.78 -13.80 -27.42
N ASP A 23 16.75 -13.20 -26.72
CA ASP A 23 17.58 -13.86 -25.70
C ASP A 23 16.85 -13.97 -24.37
N ALA A 24 16.53 -15.20 -23.97
CA ALA A 24 15.85 -15.50 -22.69
C ALA A 24 16.77 -15.37 -21.46
N SER A 25 18.08 -15.34 -21.64
CA SER A 25 19.07 -15.27 -20.55
C SER A 25 19.31 -13.86 -20.01
N VAL A 26 18.75 -12.85 -20.67
CA VAL A 26 18.86 -11.43 -20.30
C VAL A 26 18.48 -11.21 -18.83
N CYS A 27 19.30 -10.45 -18.11
CA CYS A 27 19.07 -10.10 -16.72
C CYS A 27 18.32 -8.76 -16.61
N ILE A 28 17.28 -8.76 -15.81
CA ILE A 28 16.46 -7.58 -15.48
C ILE A 28 16.89 -7.09 -14.10
N GLU A 29 17.21 -5.81 -13.99
CA GLU A 29 17.59 -5.15 -12.73
C GLU A 29 16.48 -4.28 -12.15
N ARG A 30 15.63 -3.73 -13.01
CA ARG A 30 14.51 -2.86 -12.65
C ARG A 30 13.38 -3.03 -13.67
N VAL A 31 12.13 -2.81 -13.24
CA VAL A 31 10.96 -2.73 -14.11
C VAL A 31 10.50 -1.28 -14.21
N HIS A 32 10.27 -0.81 -15.43
CA HIS A 32 9.91 0.59 -15.69
C HIS A 32 8.80 0.73 -16.74
N THR A 33 7.98 1.78 -16.62
CA THR A 33 6.80 2.01 -17.50
C THR A 33 6.84 3.34 -18.22
N ASP A 34 7.80 4.23 -17.92
CA ASP A 34 7.93 5.55 -18.53
C ASP A 34 9.13 5.56 -19.48
N SER A 35 8.88 5.61 -20.79
CA SER A 35 9.92 5.60 -21.83
C SER A 35 10.93 6.75 -21.75
N ARG A 36 10.59 7.84 -21.03
CA ARG A 36 11.44 9.03 -20.90
C ARG A 36 12.55 8.89 -19.86
N SER A 37 12.43 7.89 -18.98
CA SER A 37 13.33 7.69 -17.83
C SER A 37 13.80 6.25 -17.66
N VAL A 38 13.79 5.48 -18.76
CA VAL A 38 14.40 4.14 -18.81
C VAL A 38 15.92 4.21 -18.69
N GLU A 39 16.50 3.19 -18.12
CA GLU A 39 17.95 3.04 -17.92
C GLU A 39 18.43 1.65 -18.38
N VAL A 40 19.75 1.50 -18.48
CA VAL A 40 20.37 0.20 -18.74
C VAL A 40 19.98 -0.78 -17.63
N GLY A 41 19.62 -2.01 -17.99
CA GLY A 41 19.15 -3.03 -17.05
C GLY A 41 17.63 -3.07 -16.85
N ASP A 42 16.88 -2.12 -17.41
CA ASP A 42 15.42 -2.09 -17.27
C ASP A 42 14.72 -3.17 -18.11
N LEU A 43 13.63 -3.69 -17.57
CA LEU A 43 12.52 -4.25 -18.33
C LEU A 43 11.49 -3.13 -18.54
N PHE A 44 11.37 -2.64 -19.77
CA PHE A 44 10.35 -1.67 -20.12
C PHE A 44 8.99 -2.35 -20.33
N ILE A 45 7.93 -1.85 -19.71
CA ILE A 45 6.57 -2.35 -19.93
C ILE A 45 5.82 -1.41 -20.87
N ALA A 46 5.53 -1.87 -22.07
CA ALA A 46 4.78 -1.09 -23.07
C ALA A 46 3.28 -1.11 -22.75
N LEU A 47 2.85 -0.21 -21.87
CA LEU A 47 1.43 -0.08 -21.51
C LEU A 47 0.67 0.67 -22.61
N GLN A 48 -0.55 0.19 -22.88
CA GLN A 48 -1.50 0.87 -23.76
C GLN A 48 -2.53 1.63 -22.91
N GLY A 49 -2.65 2.92 -23.13
CA GLY A 49 -3.66 3.80 -22.55
C GLY A 49 -4.72 4.20 -23.60
N GLU A 50 -5.72 4.95 -23.16
CA GLU A 50 -6.80 5.42 -24.05
C GLU A 50 -6.31 6.38 -25.16
N ARG A 51 -5.25 7.15 -24.87
CA ARG A 51 -4.78 8.26 -25.75
C ARG A 51 -3.39 8.04 -26.32
N PHE A 52 -2.67 7.02 -25.87
CA PHE A 52 -1.31 6.72 -26.34
C PHE A 52 -1.03 5.22 -26.23
N ASP A 53 -0.13 4.73 -27.08
CA ASP A 53 0.38 3.35 -27.03
C ASP A 53 1.90 3.42 -26.79
N ALA A 54 2.36 2.87 -25.65
CA ALA A 54 3.78 2.88 -25.31
C ALA A 54 4.63 2.00 -26.24
N HIS A 55 4.02 1.15 -27.06
CA HIS A 55 4.72 0.40 -28.09
C HIS A 55 5.32 1.32 -29.18
N ASP A 56 4.76 2.53 -29.39
CA ASP A 56 5.30 3.50 -30.35
C ASP A 56 6.69 4.02 -29.95
N PHE A 57 7.12 3.81 -28.71
CA PHE A 57 8.41 4.24 -28.17
C PHE A 57 9.45 3.13 -28.10
N LEU A 58 9.18 1.91 -28.57
CA LEU A 58 10.09 0.77 -28.44
C LEU A 58 11.46 1.02 -29.10
N GLU A 59 11.51 1.66 -30.27
CA GLU A 59 12.77 2.03 -30.91
C GLU A 59 13.61 2.97 -30.03
N GLN A 60 13.00 4.03 -29.50
CA GLN A 60 13.67 4.97 -28.58
C GLN A 60 14.18 4.25 -27.31
N VAL A 61 13.36 3.37 -26.74
CA VAL A 61 13.66 2.59 -25.54
C VAL A 61 14.83 1.63 -25.81
N SER A 62 14.84 0.95 -26.95
CA SER A 62 15.93 0.06 -27.40
C SER A 62 17.26 0.83 -27.49
N GLN A 63 17.26 2.05 -28.06
CA GLN A 63 18.44 2.90 -28.16
C GLN A 63 18.96 3.38 -26.79
N SER A 64 18.12 3.39 -25.76
CA SER A 64 18.50 3.75 -24.38
C SER A 64 19.20 2.60 -23.63
N GLY A 65 19.36 1.43 -24.24
CA GLY A 65 20.09 0.29 -23.69
C GLY A 65 19.33 -0.50 -22.63
N VAL A 66 17.99 -0.50 -22.66
CA VAL A 66 17.18 -1.37 -21.79
C VAL A 66 17.52 -2.83 -22.04
N SER A 67 17.39 -3.68 -21.03
CA SER A 67 17.65 -5.11 -21.13
C SER A 67 16.59 -5.85 -21.95
N ALA A 68 15.31 -5.50 -21.77
CA ALA A 68 14.19 -6.13 -22.46
C ALA A 68 12.95 -5.25 -22.43
N ALA A 69 11.92 -5.64 -23.20
CA ALA A 69 10.58 -5.04 -23.11
C ALA A 69 9.50 -6.12 -22.90
N MET A 70 8.42 -5.75 -22.19
CA MET A 70 7.17 -6.50 -22.19
C MET A 70 6.21 -5.81 -23.17
N VAL A 71 5.71 -6.56 -24.13
CA VAL A 71 4.92 -6.05 -25.26
C VAL A 71 3.67 -6.90 -25.49
N ALA A 72 2.65 -6.31 -26.09
CA ALA A 72 1.47 -7.03 -26.51
C ALA A 72 1.79 -7.97 -27.68
N THR A 73 0.96 -9.01 -27.86
CA THR A 73 1.08 -9.98 -28.95
C THR A 73 1.16 -9.30 -30.32
N GLY A 74 2.20 -9.65 -31.10
CA GLY A 74 2.45 -9.09 -32.42
C GLY A 74 3.12 -7.71 -32.45
N LYS A 75 3.53 -7.18 -31.27
CA LYS A 75 4.19 -5.86 -31.15
C LYS A 75 5.68 -5.95 -30.79
N ALA A 76 6.28 -7.15 -30.82
CA ALA A 76 7.69 -7.32 -30.49
C ALA A 76 8.60 -6.63 -31.49
N ASP A 77 9.63 -5.95 -30.98
CA ASP A 77 10.75 -5.44 -31.76
C ASP A 77 11.81 -6.54 -31.86
N LEU A 78 12.25 -6.88 -33.08
CA LEU A 78 13.24 -7.93 -33.33
C LEU A 78 14.65 -7.56 -32.87
N HIS A 79 14.92 -6.29 -32.58
CA HIS A 79 16.19 -5.77 -32.09
C HIS A 79 16.31 -5.78 -30.57
N LEU A 80 15.23 -6.14 -29.84
CA LEU A 80 15.15 -6.14 -28.42
C LEU A 80 14.59 -7.47 -27.91
N SER A 81 15.18 -8.01 -26.84
CA SER A 81 14.60 -9.18 -26.16
C SER A 81 13.25 -8.78 -25.53
N CYS A 82 12.19 -9.57 -25.80
CA CYS A 82 10.86 -9.24 -25.34
C CYS A 82 10.20 -10.38 -24.59
N ILE A 83 9.34 -10.00 -23.63
CA ILE A 83 8.24 -10.82 -23.11
C ILE A 83 6.99 -10.42 -23.86
N GLU A 84 6.52 -11.25 -24.77
CA GLU A 84 5.26 -11.02 -25.47
C GLU A 84 4.11 -11.62 -24.64
N VAL A 85 3.07 -10.82 -24.40
CA VAL A 85 1.92 -11.17 -23.56
C VAL A 85 0.60 -10.78 -24.24
N PRO A 86 -0.53 -11.43 -23.93
CA PRO A 86 -1.84 -11.03 -24.44
C PRO A 86 -2.26 -9.63 -24.02
N ASP A 87 -1.90 -9.22 -22.78
CA ASP A 87 -2.22 -7.90 -22.18
C ASP A 87 -1.07 -7.49 -21.27
N THR A 88 -0.45 -6.34 -21.57
CA THR A 88 0.73 -5.84 -20.83
C THR A 88 0.40 -5.33 -19.43
N ARG A 89 -0.83 -4.90 -19.18
CA ARG A 89 -1.30 -4.46 -17.85
C ARG A 89 -1.49 -5.66 -16.92
N LEU A 90 -2.16 -6.70 -17.40
CA LEU A 90 -2.26 -7.97 -16.67
C LEU A 90 -0.90 -8.63 -16.50
N GLY A 91 -0.05 -8.59 -17.54
CA GLY A 91 1.33 -9.09 -17.49
C GLY A 91 2.16 -8.42 -16.41
N LEU A 92 2.07 -7.09 -16.27
CA LEU A 92 2.72 -6.33 -15.21
C LEU A 92 2.27 -6.79 -13.82
N GLY A 93 0.96 -6.98 -13.60
CA GLY A 93 0.41 -7.48 -12.34
C GLY A 93 0.90 -8.90 -12.02
N GLN A 94 0.90 -9.81 -13.00
CA GLN A 94 1.35 -11.19 -12.84
C GLN A 94 2.86 -11.27 -12.58
N LEU A 95 3.66 -10.44 -13.25
CA LEU A 95 5.09 -10.30 -12.99
C LEU A 95 5.34 -9.84 -11.54
N ALA A 96 4.61 -8.82 -11.09
CA ALA A 96 4.72 -8.32 -9.72
C ALA A 96 4.31 -9.36 -8.68
N LYS A 97 3.22 -10.10 -8.93
CA LYS A 97 2.78 -11.22 -8.08
C LYS A 97 3.86 -12.31 -7.99
N GLY A 98 4.46 -12.70 -9.11
CA GLY A 98 5.56 -13.68 -9.16
C GLY A 98 6.79 -13.18 -8.40
N TRP A 99 7.16 -11.92 -8.58
CA TRP A 99 8.26 -11.30 -7.84
C TRP A 99 7.99 -11.25 -6.33
N ARG A 100 6.77 -10.85 -5.93
CA ARG A 100 6.35 -10.81 -4.52
C ARG A 100 6.44 -12.17 -3.83
N SER A 101 6.12 -13.24 -4.53
CA SER A 101 6.17 -14.61 -3.97
C SER A 101 7.58 -15.06 -3.56
N GLN A 102 8.63 -14.39 -4.04
CA GLN A 102 10.01 -14.66 -3.67
C GLN A 102 10.42 -13.97 -2.35
N MET A 103 9.53 -13.13 -1.77
CA MET A 103 9.83 -12.31 -0.59
C MET A 103 9.06 -12.82 0.63
N HIS A 104 9.78 -13.20 1.69
CA HIS A 104 9.20 -13.71 2.95
C HIS A 104 9.21 -12.64 4.05
N ILE A 105 8.59 -11.50 3.77
CA ILE A 105 8.52 -10.35 4.67
C ILE A 105 7.05 -10.00 5.00
N PRO A 106 6.79 -9.39 6.16
CA PRO A 106 5.48 -8.79 6.43
C PRO A 106 5.12 -7.73 5.38
N VAL A 107 3.90 -7.82 4.87
CA VAL A 107 3.30 -6.82 3.99
C VAL A 107 1.95 -6.42 4.55
N ILE A 108 1.81 -5.12 4.84
CA ILE A 108 0.57 -4.52 5.30
C ILE A 108 -0.13 -3.92 4.07
N ALA A 109 -1.29 -4.46 3.70
CA ALA A 109 -2.13 -3.84 2.68
C ALA A 109 -3.18 -2.95 3.35
N VAL A 110 -3.32 -1.72 2.85
CA VAL A 110 -4.20 -0.69 3.41
C VAL A 110 -5.26 -0.32 2.41
N THR A 111 -6.53 -0.48 2.78
CA THR A 111 -7.69 -0.03 2.01
C THR A 111 -8.72 0.66 2.89
N GLY A 112 -9.78 1.21 2.30
CA GLY A 112 -10.85 1.94 2.97
C GLY A 112 -11.25 3.18 2.18
N SER A 113 -12.40 3.76 2.49
CA SER A 113 -12.91 4.93 1.78
C SER A 113 -12.04 6.17 2.01
N ASN A 114 -11.72 6.46 3.26
CA ASN A 114 -10.96 7.64 3.65
C ASN A 114 -9.74 7.28 4.51
N GLY A 115 -8.70 8.13 4.45
CA GLY A 115 -7.51 7.98 5.29
C GLY A 115 -6.44 7.04 4.74
N LYS A 116 -6.64 6.35 3.62
CA LYS A 116 -5.68 5.40 3.03
C LYS A 116 -4.25 5.94 2.99
N THR A 117 -4.03 7.04 2.31
CA THR A 117 -2.69 7.64 2.14
C THR A 117 -2.09 8.07 3.48
N THR A 118 -2.89 8.70 4.35
CA THR A 118 -2.43 9.13 5.69
C THR A 118 -1.99 7.93 6.52
N VAL A 119 -2.81 6.87 6.61
CA VAL A 119 -2.48 5.65 7.35
C VAL A 119 -1.28 4.94 6.74
N THR A 120 -1.19 4.86 5.40
CA THR A 120 -0.04 4.30 4.70
C THR A 120 1.24 5.06 5.04
N GLN A 121 1.22 6.39 5.11
CA GLN A 121 2.39 7.19 5.47
C GLN A 121 2.72 7.12 6.97
N MET A 122 1.73 7.01 7.87
CA MET A 122 1.96 6.72 9.29
C MET A 122 2.67 5.37 9.46
N LEU A 123 2.18 4.32 8.79
CA LEU A 123 2.81 3.01 8.78
C LEU A 123 4.21 3.05 8.16
N ALA A 124 4.39 3.78 7.06
CA ALA A 124 5.72 3.97 6.46
C ALA A 124 6.71 4.64 7.42
N SER A 125 6.26 5.61 8.23
CA SER A 125 7.07 6.24 9.27
C SER A 125 7.43 5.25 10.39
N ILE A 126 6.47 4.44 10.85
CA ILE A 126 6.69 3.38 11.84
C ILE A 126 7.68 2.34 11.32
N LEU A 127 7.49 1.84 10.10
CA LEU A 127 8.39 0.86 9.49
C LEU A 127 9.81 1.42 9.29
N ARG A 128 9.96 2.69 8.89
CA ARG A 128 11.27 3.35 8.80
C ARG A 128 11.95 3.50 10.16
N CYS A 129 11.22 3.81 11.22
CA CYS A 129 11.77 3.82 12.58
C CYS A 129 12.27 2.45 13.02
N THR A 130 11.63 1.36 12.55
CA THR A 130 11.97 -0.01 12.93
C THR A 130 13.09 -0.58 12.06
N PHE A 131 13.06 -0.37 10.75
CA PHE A 131 13.91 -1.08 9.77
C PHE A 131 14.79 -0.17 8.92
N GLY A 132 14.72 1.15 9.10
CA GLY A 132 15.48 2.09 8.27
C GLY A 132 15.15 1.92 6.80
N ASP A 133 16.19 1.76 5.96
CA ASP A 133 16.07 1.52 4.51
C ASP A 133 15.42 0.17 4.17
N GLY A 134 15.32 -0.74 5.14
CA GLY A 134 14.59 -2.00 4.97
C GLY A 134 13.07 -1.86 4.93
N ALA A 135 12.52 -0.65 5.05
CA ALA A 135 11.10 -0.36 4.93
C ALA A 135 10.71 0.07 3.51
N LEU A 136 9.75 -0.61 2.90
CA LEU A 136 9.14 -0.18 1.62
C LEU A 136 7.74 0.37 1.87
N ALA A 137 7.37 1.42 1.13
CA ALA A 137 6.02 1.97 1.15
C ALA A 137 5.56 2.42 -0.24
N THR A 138 4.25 2.43 -0.45
CA THR A 138 3.62 3.09 -1.59
C THR A 138 4.06 4.55 -1.66
N GLN A 139 4.45 5.01 -2.83
CA GLN A 139 4.82 6.40 -3.12
C GLN A 139 3.69 7.11 -3.84
N GLY A 140 3.39 8.34 -3.43
CA GLY A 140 2.35 9.16 -4.06
C GLY A 140 0.99 8.46 -4.05
N ASN A 141 0.38 8.35 -5.22
CA ASN A 141 -0.91 7.71 -5.46
C ASN A 141 -0.80 6.38 -6.23
N LEU A 142 0.32 5.66 -6.11
CA LEU A 142 0.56 4.39 -6.80
C LEU A 142 -0.23 3.23 -6.15
N ASN A 143 -1.56 3.34 -6.14
CA ASN A 143 -2.48 2.44 -5.44
C ASN A 143 -3.46 1.68 -6.35
N ASN A 144 -3.31 1.77 -7.67
CA ASN A 144 -4.15 1.12 -8.68
C ASN A 144 -3.43 -0.07 -9.37
N GLU A 145 -4.04 -0.63 -10.41
CA GLU A 145 -3.54 -1.78 -11.18
C GLU A 145 -2.18 -1.60 -11.87
N ILE A 146 -1.68 -0.37 -11.97
CA ILE A 146 -0.33 -0.07 -12.46
C ILE A 146 0.59 0.25 -11.26
N GLY A 147 0.12 1.06 -10.32
CA GLY A 147 0.91 1.57 -9.20
C GLY A 147 1.26 0.52 -8.15
N VAL A 148 0.32 -0.39 -7.83
CA VAL A 148 0.58 -1.49 -6.89
C VAL A 148 1.65 -2.44 -7.43
N PRO A 149 1.57 -2.93 -8.69
CA PRO A 149 2.66 -3.70 -9.29
C PRO A 149 4.00 -2.98 -9.27
N GLN A 150 4.05 -1.70 -9.64
CA GLN A 150 5.28 -0.90 -9.59
C GLN A 150 5.86 -0.83 -8.17
N THR A 151 5.01 -0.65 -7.15
CA THR A 151 5.43 -0.65 -5.75
C THR A 151 6.00 -2.00 -5.34
N VAL A 152 5.32 -3.11 -5.69
CA VAL A 152 5.75 -4.48 -5.39
C VAL A 152 7.07 -4.82 -6.09
N LEU A 153 7.24 -4.43 -7.35
CA LEU A 153 8.47 -4.66 -8.13
C LEU A 153 9.69 -3.86 -7.63
N ARG A 154 9.49 -2.92 -6.70
CA ARG A 154 10.58 -2.25 -5.96
C ARG A 154 11.08 -3.06 -4.76
N LEU A 155 10.42 -4.14 -4.35
CA LEU A 155 10.91 -5.02 -3.29
C LEU A 155 12.29 -5.59 -3.65
N ARG A 156 13.15 -5.67 -2.65
CA ARG A 156 14.51 -6.23 -2.74
C ARG A 156 14.76 -7.13 -1.53
N LYS A 157 15.74 -8.01 -1.61
CA LYS A 157 16.10 -8.97 -0.54
C LYS A 157 16.45 -8.33 0.80
N PHE A 158 16.90 -7.07 0.80
CA PHE A 158 17.21 -6.34 2.03
C PHE A 158 15.97 -5.75 2.73
N HIS A 159 14.83 -5.64 2.03
CA HIS A 159 13.61 -5.15 2.68
C HIS A 159 13.14 -6.13 3.76
N ARG A 160 12.66 -5.57 4.85
CA ARG A 160 12.22 -6.30 6.05
C ARG A 160 10.72 -6.21 6.28
N ALA A 161 10.08 -5.19 5.76
CA ALA A 161 8.63 -5.02 5.75
C ALA A 161 8.19 -4.05 4.66
N ALA A 162 6.91 -4.14 4.27
CA ALA A 162 6.31 -3.21 3.33
C ALA A 162 4.90 -2.79 3.74
N VAL A 163 4.50 -1.57 3.36
CA VAL A 163 3.12 -1.11 3.40
C VAL A 163 2.68 -0.70 2.00
N ILE A 164 1.56 -1.26 1.54
CA ILE A 164 1.03 -1.09 0.19
C ILE A 164 -0.40 -0.58 0.29
N GLU A 165 -0.63 0.60 -0.30
CA GLU A 165 -1.96 1.19 -0.43
C GLU A 165 -2.71 0.53 -1.58
N LEU A 166 -3.96 0.10 -1.34
CA LEU A 166 -4.86 -0.44 -2.34
C LEU A 166 -6.04 0.51 -2.53
N GLY A 167 -6.15 1.06 -3.73
CA GLY A 167 -7.26 1.92 -4.13
C GLY A 167 -8.18 1.21 -5.11
N MET A 168 -9.44 1.57 -5.14
CA MET A 168 -10.43 1.05 -6.09
C MET A 168 -11.21 2.18 -6.74
N ASN A 169 -11.71 1.91 -7.93
CA ASN A 169 -12.79 2.63 -8.59
C ASN A 169 -13.94 1.67 -8.94
N HIS A 170 -13.63 0.39 -9.22
CA HIS A 170 -14.59 -0.61 -9.67
C HIS A 170 -14.56 -1.87 -8.78
N PRO A 171 -15.67 -2.62 -8.73
CA PRO A 171 -15.72 -3.91 -8.05
C PRO A 171 -14.68 -4.91 -8.59
N GLY A 172 -14.04 -5.66 -7.68
CA GLY A 172 -13.02 -6.67 -8.00
C GLY A 172 -11.59 -6.15 -8.01
N GLU A 173 -11.37 -4.83 -7.99
CA GLU A 173 -10.04 -4.26 -8.04
C GLU A 173 -9.23 -4.55 -6.76
N ILE A 174 -9.83 -4.41 -5.55
CA ILE A 174 -9.12 -4.71 -4.30
C ILE A 174 -8.71 -6.18 -4.23
N ALA A 175 -9.55 -7.10 -4.70
CA ALA A 175 -9.20 -8.52 -4.75
C ALA A 175 -7.97 -8.76 -5.63
N TRP A 176 -7.92 -8.16 -6.82
CA TRP A 176 -6.78 -8.27 -7.74
C TRP A 176 -5.51 -7.63 -7.18
N LEU A 177 -5.61 -6.42 -6.61
CA LEU A 177 -4.47 -5.73 -6.02
C LEU A 177 -3.93 -6.48 -4.80
N ALA A 178 -4.80 -7.06 -3.96
CA ALA A 178 -4.40 -7.88 -2.83
C ALA A 178 -3.74 -9.20 -3.28
N GLU A 179 -4.20 -9.80 -4.39
CA GLU A 179 -3.55 -10.97 -4.99
C GLU A 179 -2.12 -10.66 -5.45
N ILE A 180 -1.87 -9.45 -6.00
CA ILE A 180 -0.53 -8.98 -6.37
C ILE A 180 0.33 -8.72 -5.12
N ALA A 181 -0.20 -7.99 -4.14
CA ALA A 181 0.52 -7.58 -2.95
C ALA A 181 0.82 -8.73 -1.98
N GLN A 182 0.00 -9.80 -1.99
CA GLN A 182 0.09 -10.96 -1.09
C GLN A 182 0.33 -10.52 0.37
N PRO A 183 -0.64 -9.80 0.98
CA PRO A 183 -0.46 -9.23 2.30
C PRO A 183 -0.45 -10.29 3.39
N THR A 184 0.31 -10.04 4.47
CA THR A 184 0.25 -10.78 5.73
C THR A 184 -0.65 -10.09 6.75
N VAL A 185 -0.85 -8.77 6.57
CA VAL A 185 -1.79 -7.95 7.34
C VAL A 185 -2.68 -7.19 6.38
N GLY A 186 -4.00 -7.34 6.50
CA GLY A 186 -5.00 -6.63 5.72
C GLY A 186 -5.75 -5.62 6.58
N LEU A 187 -5.58 -4.33 6.30
CA LEU A 187 -6.23 -3.24 7.02
C LEU A 187 -7.37 -2.65 6.20
N VAL A 188 -8.58 -2.69 6.76
CA VAL A 188 -9.71 -1.87 6.33
C VAL A 188 -9.87 -0.71 7.31
N ILE A 189 -9.74 0.54 6.83
CA ILE A 189 -9.82 1.72 7.70
C ILE A 189 -11.27 2.07 8.03
N ASN A 190 -12.14 2.08 7.04
CA ASN A 190 -13.57 2.40 7.12
C ASN A 190 -14.29 2.04 5.81
N ALA A 191 -15.63 2.07 5.84
CA ALA A 191 -16.45 2.07 4.64
C ALA A 191 -17.43 3.26 4.68
N GLN A 192 -17.31 4.15 3.71
CA GLN A 192 -18.14 5.36 3.57
C GLN A 192 -18.55 5.53 2.11
N ARG A 193 -19.36 6.54 1.82
CA ARG A 193 -19.73 6.87 0.44
C ARG A 193 -18.53 7.34 -0.34
N GLU A 194 -18.10 6.54 -1.32
CA GLU A 194 -17.07 6.89 -2.30
C GLU A 194 -17.44 6.29 -3.65
N HIS A 195 -16.91 6.85 -4.74
CA HIS A 195 -17.07 6.33 -6.11
C HIS A 195 -18.51 5.96 -6.50
N GLN A 196 -19.50 6.82 -6.13
CA GLN A 196 -20.93 6.56 -6.31
C GLN A 196 -21.35 6.28 -7.77
N GLU A 197 -20.53 6.66 -8.73
CA GLU A 197 -20.76 6.38 -10.16
C GLU A 197 -20.59 4.89 -10.49
N PHE A 198 -19.76 4.15 -9.71
CA PHE A 198 -19.40 2.78 -9.97
C PHE A 198 -19.77 1.81 -8.84
N MET A 199 -19.99 2.32 -7.62
CA MET A 199 -20.33 1.53 -6.45
C MET A 199 -21.82 1.75 -6.08
N ALA A 200 -22.62 0.69 -6.14
CA ALA A 200 -24.06 0.76 -5.98
C ALA A 200 -24.51 1.19 -4.56
N SER A 201 -23.69 0.92 -3.53
CA SER A 201 -24.02 1.23 -2.12
C SER A 201 -22.76 1.24 -1.25
N VAL A 202 -22.88 1.77 -0.02
CA VAL A 202 -21.81 1.69 0.98
C VAL A 202 -21.53 0.24 1.38
N GLU A 203 -22.54 -0.62 1.38
CA GLU A 203 -22.36 -2.05 1.60
C GLU A 203 -21.46 -2.69 0.52
N ALA A 204 -21.65 -2.31 -0.76
CA ALA A 204 -20.78 -2.76 -1.84
C ALA A 204 -19.34 -2.27 -1.64
N VAL A 205 -19.14 -1.04 -1.18
CA VAL A 205 -17.83 -0.50 -0.80
C VAL A 205 -17.20 -1.31 0.35
N ALA A 206 -17.99 -1.62 1.39
CA ALA A 206 -17.53 -2.41 2.53
C ALA A 206 -17.13 -3.84 2.13
N GLN A 207 -17.93 -4.46 1.22
CA GLN A 207 -17.65 -5.78 0.67
C GLN A 207 -16.36 -5.77 -0.15
N GLU A 208 -16.18 -4.77 -1.02
CA GLU A 208 -14.99 -4.62 -1.85
C GLU A 208 -13.73 -4.39 -0.99
N ASN A 209 -13.78 -3.45 -0.02
CA ASN A 209 -12.68 -3.27 0.94
C ASN A 209 -12.38 -4.55 1.73
N GLY A 210 -13.41 -5.34 2.05
CA GLY A 210 -13.29 -6.65 2.72
C GLY A 210 -12.51 -7.68 1.91
N ALA A 211 -12.33 -7.51 0.61
CA ALA A 211 -11.54 -8.41 -0.23
C ALA A 211 -10.07 -8.50 0.22
N VAL A 212 -9.51 -7.44 0.83
CA VAL A 212 -8.17 -7.51 1.43
C VAL A 212 -8.09 -8.55 2.56
N ILE A 213 -9.18 -8.77 3.31
CA ILE A 213 -9.26 -9.76 4.39
C ILE A 213 -9.31 -11.18 3.80
N THR A 214 -10.10 -11.37 2.75
CA THR A 214 -10.24 -12.70 2.11
C THR A 214 -8.96 -13.16 1.41
N ALA A 215 -8.13 -12.21 0.95
CA ALA A 215 -6.85 -12.48 0.31
C ALA A 215 -5.74 -12.88 1.31
N LEU A 216 -5.96 -12.74 2.62
CA LEU A 216 -4.96 -13.09 3.62
C LEU A 216 -4.70 -14.60 3.67
N PRO A 217 -3.44 -15.04 3.87
CA PRO A 217 -3.13 -16.43 4.16
C PRO A 217 -3.76 -16.88 5.50
N ALA A 218 -3.74 -18.18 5.78
CA ALA A 218 -4.33 -18.74 7.00
C ALA A 218 -3.72 -18.15 8.30
N ASN A 219 -2.46 -17.77 8.28
CA ASN A 219 -1.72 -17.13 9.38
C ASN A 219 -1.71 -15.61 9.29
N GLY A 220 -2.42 -15.02 8.33
CA GLY A 220 -2.54 -13.56 8.19
C GLY A 220 -3.44 -12.95 9.24
N VAL A 221 -3.31 -11.65 9.46
CA VAL A 221 -4.06 -10.89 10.47
C VAL A 221 -4.92 -9.82 9.79
N ALA A 222 -6.22 -9.87 10.06
CA ALA A 222 -7.14 -8.83 9.61
C ALA A 222 -7.20 -7.67 10.63
N VAL A 223 -7.24 -6.44 10.15
CA VAL A 223 -7.37 -5.24 10.99
C VAL A 223 -8.52 -4.38 10.47
N PHE A 224 -9.46 -4.00 11.33
CA PHE A 224 -10.61 -3.19 10.97
C PHE A 224 -11.22 -2.47 12.18
N PRO A 225 -12.04 -1.41 12.00
CA PRO A 225 -12.70 -0.74 13.13
C PRO A 225 -13.70 -1.67 13.82
N ALA A 226 -13.84 -1.52 15.15
CA ALA A 226 -14.77 -2.31 15.97
C ALA A 226 -16.19 -1.75 15.97
N ASP A 227 -16.34 -0.47 15.65
CA ASP A 227 -17.56 0.34 15.77
C ASP A 227 -18.06 0.90 14.43
N ASP A 228 -17.61 0.34 13.32
CA ASP A 228 -18.16 0.59 11.99
C ASP A 228 -19.43 -0.26 11.75
N GLU A 229 -20.40 0.27 10.99
CA GLU A 229 -21.62 -0.44 10.62
C GLU A 229 -21.34 -1.80 9.97
N TYR A 230 -20.24 -1.91 9.22
CA TYR A 230 -19.84 -3.11 8.47
C TYR A 230 -18.89 -4.03 9.22
N THR A 231 -18.57 -3.75 10.48
CA THR A 231 -17.76 -4.65 11.33
C THR A 231 -18.27 -6.10 11.35
N PRO A 232 -19.60 -6.38 11.42
CA PRO A 232 -20.11 -7.75 11.36
C PRO A 232 -19.77 -8.46 10.05
N LEU A 233 -19.79 -7.73 8.91
CA LEU A 233 -19.38 -8.26 7.60
C LEU A 233 -17.91 -8.67 7.63
N TRP A 234 -17.02 -7.78 8.06
CA TRP A 234 -15.57 -8.06 8.10
C TRP A 234 -15.23 -9.18 9.09
N LYS A 235 -15.88 -9.25 10.23
CA LYS A 235 -15.74 -10.39 11.16
C LYS A 235 -16.09 -11.73 10.50
N LYS A 236 -17.13 -11.76 9.66
CA LYS A 236 -17.48 -12.97 8.89
C LYS A 236 -16.40 -13.32 7.86
N LEU A 237 -15.81 -12.32 7.18
CA LEU A 237 -14.75 -12.53 6.19
C LEU A 237 -13.42 -13.00 6.82
N VAL A 238 -13.15 -12.67 8.09
CA VAL A 238 -11.98 -13.15 8.82
C VAL A 238 -11.96 -14.69 8.90
N GLY A 239 -13.11 -15.32 9.12
CA GLY A 239 -13.20 -16.77 9.29
C GLY A 239 -12.38 -17.24 10.51
N ALA A 240 -11.44 -18.17 10.30
CA ALA A 240 -10.57 -18.70 11.34
C ALA A 240 -9.25 -17.91 11.54
N ARG A 241 -9.03 -16.84 10.79
CA ARG A 241 -7.80 -16.04 10.91
C ARG A 241 -7.80 -15.18 12.17
N ALA A 242 -6.62 -14.73 12.59
CA ALA A 242 -6.50 -13.73 13.63
C ALA A 242 -7.02 -12.36 13.17
N CYS A 243 -7.55 -11.58 14.12
CA CYS A 243 -7.88 -10.17 13.85
C CYS A 243 -7.52 -9.28 15.03
N LEU A 244 -7.25 -8.01 14.75
CA LEU A 244 -7.16 -6.91 15.69
C LEU A 244 -8.18 -5.85 15.30
N THR A 245 -8.92 -5.34 16.27
CA THR A 245 -9.85 -4.23 16.01
C THR A 245 -9.39 -2.96 16.71
N PHE A 246 -9.78 -1.81 16.17
CA PHE A 246 -9.50 -0.51 16.76
C PHE A 246 -10.79 0.33 16.91
N SER A 247 -10.80 1.23 17.88
CA SER A 247 -11.93 2.13 18.14
C SER A 247 -11.48 3.43 18.82
N MET A 248 -12.12 4.53 18.44
CA MET A 248 -12.04 5.82 19.13
C MET A 248 -12.78 5.82 20.48
N GLN A 249 -13.60 4.82 20.75
CA GLN A 249 -14.33 4.70 22.01
C GLN A 249 -13.45 4.02 23.05
N ALA A 250 -13.37 4.62 24.24
CA ALA A 250 -12.72 3.99 25.37
C ALA A 250 -13.51 2.73 25.79
N SER A 251 -12.81 1.66 26.16
CA SER A 251 -13.44 0.49 26.76
C SER A 251 -14.16 0.89 28.05
N GLN A 252 -15.46 0.68 28.10
CA GLN A 252 -16.28 0.88 29.33
C GLN A 252 -16.01 -0.26 30.31
N GLN A 253 -16.29 -0.02 31.60
CA GLN A 253 -16.11 -1.04 32.64
C GLN A 253 -16.75 -2.37 32.22
N ASN A 254 -15.91 -3.41 32.13
CA ASN A 254 -16.26 -4.81 31.79
C ASN A 254 -16.69 -5.10 30.34
N THR A 255 -16.59 -4.15 29.39
CA THR A 255 -16.90 -4.42 27.98
C THR A 255 -15.69 -4.05 27.12
N LYS A 256 -15.00 -5.06 26.57
CA LYS A 256 -13.93 -4.85 25.59
C LYS A 256 -14.56 -4.48 24.25
N ILE A 257 -14.40 -3.22 23.84
CA ILE A 257 -14.94 -2.72 22.56
C ILE A 257 -14.00 -3.14 21.41
N ALA A 258 -12.69 -2.95 21.59
CA ALA A 258 -11.65 -3.27 20.61
C ALA A 258 -10.34 -3.64 21.30
N GLU A 259 -9.39 -4.21 20.55
CA GLU A 259 -8.04 -4.52 21.05
C GLU A 259 -7.19 -3.25 21.18
N VAL A 260 -7.34 -2.31 20.26
CA VAL A 260 -6.65 -1.02 20.26
C VAL A 260 -7.67 0.09 20.44
N THR A 261 -7.60 0.82 21.55
CA THR A 261 -8.61 1.82 21.92
C THR A 261 -7.96 3.13 22.34
N LEU A 262 -8.62 4.24 22.01
CA LEU A 262 -8.23 5.56 22.52
C LEU A 262 -8.53 5.62 24.02
N VAL A 263 -7.51 6.01 24.81
CA VAL A 263 -7.68 6.36 26.24
C VAL A 263 -7.93 7.85 26.35
N HIS A 264 -7.09 8.65 25.69
CA HIS A 264 -7.12 10.10 25.78
C HIS A 264 -6.52 10.74 24.52
N ALA A 265 -7.04 11.89 24.12
CA ALA A 265 -6.48 12.73 23.06
C ALA A 265 -6.78 14.20 23.32
N ASP A 266 -5.71 15.00 23.54
CA ASP A 266 -5.77 16.44 23.72
C ASP A 266 -4.99 17.16 22.62
N TRP A 267 -5.60 18.18 22.04
CA TRP A 267 -4.90 19.08 21.13
C TRP A 267 -4.13 20.13 21.91
N VAL A 268 -2.80 20.12 21.80
CA VAL A 268 -1.89 21.03 22.53
C VAL A 268 -1.00 21.76 21.54
N GLY A 269 -1.30 23.02 21.32
CA GLY A 269 -0.52 23.87 20.40
C GLY A 269 -0.68 23.43 18.94
N ASP A 270 0.20 22.58 18.45
CA ASP A 270 0.29 22.14 17.05
C ASP A 270 0.23 20.62 16.87
N HIS A 271 -0.08 19.87 17.95
CA HIS A 271 -0.13 18.42 17.92
C HIS A 271 -1.18 17.85 18.89
N TRP A 272 -1.57 16.61 18.66
CA TRP A 272 -2.32 15.80 19.61
C TRP A 272 -1.36 15.09 20.57
N LEU A 273 -1.66 15.13 21.87
CA LEU A 273 -1.14 14.17 22.83
C LEU A 273 -2.12 13.01 22.87
N VAL A 274 -1.65 11.82 22.45
CA VAL A 274 -2.51 10.64 22.29
C VAL A 274 -2.03 9.53 23.23
N ASP A 275 -2.97 8.96 24.00
CA ASP A 275 -2.75 7.79 24.84
C ASP A 275 -3.64 6.66 24.32
N ILE A 276 -2.99 5.56 23.92
CA ILE A 276 -3.64 4.41 23.26
C ILE A 276 -3.42 3.17 24.12
N LYS A 277 -4.51 2.46 24.42
CA LYS A 277 -4.46 1.14 25.06
C LYS A 277 -4.36 0.06 23.98
N THR A 278 -3.44 -0.87 24.18
CA THR A 278 -3.21 -2.00 23.26
C THR A 278 -3.10 -3.31 24.05
N PRO A 279 -3.14 -4.48 23.37
CA PRO A 279 -2.89 -5.78 24.02
C PRO A 279 -1.49 -5.91 24.65
N GLN A 280 -0.51 -5.13 24.18
CA GLN A 280 0.88 -5.16 24.66
C GLN A 280 1.18 -4.10 25.74
N GLY A 281 0.19 -3.27 26.09
CA GLY A 281 0.33 -2.18 27.06
C GLY A 281 -0.18 -0.83 26.52
N ASN A 282 0.10 0.23 27.24
CA ASN A 282 -0.27 1.59 26.84
C ASN A 282 0.85 2.24 26.01
N LEU A 283 0.45 2.95 24.96
CA LEU A 283 1.31 3.72 24.09
C LEU A 283 0.94 5.20 24.21
N LYS A 284 1.95 6.05 24.44
CA LYS A 284 1.80 7.52 24.43
C LYS A 284 2.63 8.09 23.30
N THR A 285 2.05 9.01 22.53
CA THR A 285 2.74 9.63 21.40
C THR A 285 2.20 11.03 21.14
N LYS A 286 2.96 11.83 20.38
CA LYS A 286 2.52 13.08 19.78
C LYS A 286 2.18 12.83 18.32
N LEU A 287 1.11 13.46 17.84
CA LEU A 287 0.71 13.36 16.46
C LEU A 287 0.62 14.75 15.84
N HIS A 288 1.58 15.09 14.97
CA HIS A 288 1.74 16.41 14.35
C HIS A 288 0.86 16.58 13.10
N CYS A 289 -0.42 16.29 13.21
CA CYS A 289 -1.42 16.53 12.16
C CYS A 289 -2.75 16.94 12.78
N ALA A 290 -3.43 17.91 12.18
CA ALA A 290 -4.69 18.40 12.67
C ALA A 290 -5.84 17.42 12.38
N GLY A 291 -6.97 17.62 13.07
CA GLY A 291 -8.20 16.85 12.85
C GLY A 291 -8.28 15.56 13.67
N ARG A 292 -9.44 15.38 14.33
CA ARG A 292 -9.68 14.20 15.18
C ARG A 292 -9.72 12.88 14.40
N HIS A 293 -10.04 12.92 13.09
CA HIS A 293 -9.97 11.77 12.20
C HIS A 293 -8.54 11.21 12.08
N ASN A 294 -7.49 12.05 12.23
CA ASN A 294 -6.11 11.59 12.24
C ASN A 294 -5.73 10.84 13.52
N VAL A 295 -6.42 11.08 14.63
CA VAL A 295 -6.30 10.22 15.82
C VAL A 295 -6.85 8.82 15.52
N SER A 296 -7.99 8.72 14.81
CA SER A 296 -8.52 7.43 14.35
C SER A 296 -7.55 6.72 13.38
N ASN A 297 -6.96 7.47 12.44
CA ASN A 297 -5.94 6.96 11.53
C ASN A 297 -4.72 6.41 12.29
N ALA A 298 -4.30 7.08 13.38
CA ALA A 298 -3.20 6.61 14.23
C ALA A 298 -3.55 5.31 14.98
N LEU A 299 -4.80 5.14 15.41
CA LEU A 299 -5.26 3.87 16.00
C LEU A 299 -5.23 2.73 14.97
N ALA A 300 -5.69 2.97 13.75
CA ALA A 300 -5.63 2.01 12.64
C ALA A 300 -4.18 1.63 12.32
N ALA A 301 -3.28 2.62 12.20
CA ALA A 301 -1.86 2.40 11.98
C ALA A 301 -1.20 1.61 13.12
N THR A 302 -1.55 1.93 14.39
CA THR A 302 -1.07 1.20 15.58
C THR A 302 -1.51 -0.27 15.53
N ALA A 303 -2.79 -0.54 15.26
CA ALA A 303 -3.30 -1.89 15.19
C ALA A 303 -2.63 -2.71 14.07
N ALA A 304 -2.46 -2.12 12.88
CA ALA A 304 -1.80 -2.79 11.75
C ALA A 304 -0.30 -3.03 12.00
N ALA A 305 0.40 -2.09 12.64
CA ALA A 305 1.81 -2.25 13.01
C ALA A 305 2.00 -3.35 14.06
N LEU A 306 1.12 -3.42 15.07
CA LEU A 306 1.10 -4.52 16.06
C LEU A 306 0.86 -5.87 15.39
N ALA A 307 -0.10 -5.93 14.45
CA ALA A 307 -0.38 -7.13 13.66
C ALA A 307 0.83 -7.59 12.83
N ALA A 308 1.68 -6.64 12.40
CA ALA A 308 2.93 -6.92 11.70
C ALA A 308 4.12 -7.24 12.65
N GLY A 309 3.89 -7.28 13.97
CA GLY A 309 4.91 -7.63 14.97
C GLY A 309 5.84 -6.47 15.37
N ILE A 310 5.44 -5.22 15.14
CA ILE A 310 6.22 -4.04 15.54
C ILE A 310 5.95 -3.73 17.01
N ASP A 311 6.99 -3.43 17.77
CA ASP A 311 6.90 -3.08 19.17
C ASP A 311 6.33 -1.67 19.42
N LEU A 312 5.78 -1.45 20.62
CA LEU A 312 5.13 -0.20 21.00
C LEU A 312 6.06 1.02 20.94
N GLN A 313 7.34 0.86 21.24
CA GLN A 313 8.30 1.95 21.22
C GLN A 313 8.52 2.48 19.81
N ASN A 314 8.73 1.57 18.85
CA ASN A 314 8.88 1.93 17.44
C ASN A 314 7.59 2.51 16.85
N ILE A 315 6.42 2.00 17.26
CA ILE A 315 5.11 2.56 16.86
C ILE A 315 4.98 3.99 17.37
N ALA A 316 5.25 4.24 18.66
CA ALA A 316 5.17 5.59 19.23
C ALA A 316 6.10 6.57 18.53
N GLN A 317 7.37 6.19 18.34
CA GLN A 317 8.36 7.02 17.65
C GLN A 317 7.99 7.28 16.19
N GLY A 318 7.47 6.28 15.49
CA GLY A 318 7.07 6.41 14.10
C GLY A 318 5.88 7.34 13.94
N LEU A 319 4.89 7.28 14.83
CA LEU A 319 3.76 8.22 14.84
C LEU A 319 4.21 9.65 15.18
N GLU A 320 5.13 9.83 16.13
CA GLU A 320 5.67 11.14 16.49
C GLU A 320 6.48 11.78 15.36
N LYS A 321 7.25 10.98 14.61
CA LYS A 321 8.03 11.42 13.44
C LYS A 321 7.23 11.55 12.15
N PHE A 322 5.96 11.14 12.17
CA PHE A 322 5.11 11.25 11.00
C PHE A 322 4.86 12.72 10.66
N GLU A 323 5.15 13.10 9.42
CA GLU A 323 4.79 14.40 8.85
C GLU A 323 3.65 14.21 7.85
N SER A 324 2.61 15.03 8.00
CA SER A 324 1.47 15.02 7.06
C SER A 324 1.94 15.35 5.66
N VAL A 325 1.41 14.63 4.69
CA VAL A 325 1.59 14.95 3.27
C VAL A 325 0.96 16.33 3.00
N LYS A 326 1.57 17.13 2.12
CA LYS A 326 1.03 18.42 1.69
C LYS A 326 -0.42 18.24 1.19
N GLY A 327 -1.33 19.13 1.62
CA GLY A 327 -2.76 19.01 1.34
C GLY A 327 -3.47 17.88 2.11
N ARG A 328 -2.96 17.47 3.29
CA ARG A 328 -3.54 16.45 4.16
C ARG A 328 -3.48 16.87 5.62
N SER A 329 -4.24 17.93 5.97
CA SER A 329 -4.41 18.43 7.34
C SER A 329 -3.08 18.77 8.05
N ARG A 330 -2.09 19.29 7.31
CA ARG A 330 -0.81 19.73 7.89
C ARG A 330 -1.02 21.02 8.70
N ALA A 331 -0.68 21.01 9.99
CA ALA A 331 -0.80 22.15 10.86
C ALA A 331 0.48 22.99 10.89
N TYR A 332 0.34 24.30 10.78
CA TYR A 332 1.43 25.29 10.93
C TYR A 332 1.05 26.30 11.99
N VAL A 333 1.97 26.61 12.91
CA VAL A 333 1.81 27.71 13.83
C VAL A 333 2.47 28.95 13.24
N VAL A 334 1.67 29.97 12.94
CA VAL A 334 2.13 31.26 12.46
C VAL A 334 1.85 32.35 13.50
N ASN A 335 2.75 33.34 13.63
CA ASN A 335 2.54 34.48 14.48
C ASN A 335 1.95 35.64 13.67
N ILE A 336 0.72 36.02 13.96
CA ILE A 336 0.04 37.15 13.32
C ILE A 336 -0.26 38.17 14.41
N ALA A 337 0.28 39.40 14.31
CA ALA A 337 0.07 40.50 15.27
C ALA A 337 0.21 40.03 16.74
N SER A 338 1.31 39.33 17.04
CA SER A 338 1.65 38.80 18.38
C SER A 338 0.73 37.69 18.92
N LYS A 339 -0.18 37.16 18.07
CA LYS A 339 -1.00 35.98 18.40
C LYS A 339 -0.51 34.76 17.63
N LYS A 340 -0.42 33.62 18.33
CA LYS A 340 -0.19 32.33 17.69
C LYS A 340 -1.49 31.88 17.03
N VAL A 341 -1.44 31.64 15.73
CA VAL A 341 -2.57 31.13 14.92
C VAL A 341 -2.14 29.80 14.29
N THR A 342 -2.96 28.77 14.45
CA THR A 342 -2.75 27.50 13.75
C THR A 342 -3.44 27.59 12.39
N VAL A 343 -2.69 27.39 11.32
CA VAL A 343 -3.19 27.27 9.95
C VAL A 343 -3.11 25.80 9.56
N VAL A 344 -4.20 25.28 9.01
CA VAL A 344 -4.28 23.88 8.51
C VAL A 344 -4.36 23.91 6.98
N ASP A 345 -3.46 23.18 6.33
CA ASP A 345 -3.40 22.96 4.88
C ASP A 345 -4.10 21.62 4.60
N ASP A 346 -5.30 21.69 3.97
CA ASP A 346 -6.15 20.52 3.73
C ASP A 346 -6.48 20.38 2.23
#